data_5d5c52767a98756b54d9b36a2af31563
#
_entry.id   5d5c52767a98756b54d9b36a2af31563
#
_cell.length_a   1.000
_cell.length_b   1.000
_cell.length_c   1.000
_cell.angle_alpha   90.00
_cell.angle_beta   90.00
_cell.angle_gamma   90.00
#
_symmetry.space_group_name_H-M   'P 1'
#
loop_
_entity.id
_entity.type
_entity.pdbx_description
1 polymer ?
#
loop_
_entity_poly.entity_id
_entity_poly.type
_entity_poly.pdbx_seq_one_letter_code
_entity_poly.pdbx_strand_id
1 'polypeptide(L)'
;MGEVSAGPAARAFLAAIRVGDLCHGTVAAVTRSEVSVTLDGFAGHPLGRVGEPDGSWRRRFAEIAVVGQRVSGEVIAVDPEAGRVRLSMAAAESPELWAFLKRLRRGEILAGTVASVERFGVFVELDDGPEHPVYPGVGFITYPELSWRRFDAVSEVVEVGQRVSCEFLQFDTWNGEARLSLRATRPDPFPAFADGVAVGQTLRGRVTKLVPFGVFVQVADGIEGLVPLPGVRAEPVSAAGGIVRTGDEVSVMVTALDPHKRRLTLSWPPA
;
A
#
# COMPACT_ATOMS: atom_id res chain seq x y z
N MET A 1 -0.53 19.59 -26.93
CA MET A 1 -2.01 19.63 -27.02
C MET A 1 -2.41 20.73 -26.05
N GLY A 2 -2.85 21.91 -26.57
CA GLY A 2 -3.09 23.09 -25.74
C GLY A 2 -4.22 22.85 -24.74
N GLU A 3 -4.00 23.20 -23.48
CA GLU A 3 -5.04 23.25 -22.47
C GLU A 3 -6.09 24.28 -22.93
N VAL A 4 -7.28 23.81 -23.27
CA VAL A 4 -8.43 24.66 -23.54
C VAL A 4 -8.91 25.17 -22.16
N SER A 5 -8.59 26.43 -21.85
CA SER A 5 -9.11 27.09 -20.65
C SER A 5 -10.64 27.03 -20.64
N ALA A 6 -11.20 26.74 -19.49
CA ALA A 6 -12.65 26.64 -19.30
C ALA A 6 -13.35 27.95 -19.67
N GLY A 7 -14.44 27.87 -20.44
CA GLY A 7 -15.29 29.00 -20.72
C GLY A 7 -15.95 29.60 -19.47
N PRO A 8 -16.37 30.88 -19.47
CA PRO A 8 -16.97 31.55 -18.31
C PRO A 8 -18.14 30.76 -17.68
N ALA A 9 -19.00 30.16 -18.51
CA ALA A 9 -20.15 29.40 -18.06
C ALA A 9 -19.74 28.13 -17.29
N ALA A 10 -18.70 27.40 -17.74
CA ALA A 10 -18.18 26.23 -17.05
C ALA A 10 -17.57 26.61 -15.70
N ARG A 11 -16.79 27.71 -15.63
CA ARG A 11 -16.21 28.18 -14.37
C ARG A 11 -17.30 28.58 -13.38
N ALA A 12 -18.32 29.30 -13.82
CA ALA A 12 -19.45 29.72 -12.97
C ALA A 12 -20.21 28.50 -12.42
N PHE A 13 -20.44 27.47 -13.25
CA PHE A 13 -21.06 26.22 -12.84
C PHE A 13 -20.20 25.46 -11.82
N LEU A 14 -18.90 25.31 -12.10
CA LEU A 14 -17.97 24.62 -11.21
C LEU A 14 -17.74 25.35 -9.87
N ALA A 15 -17.86 26.67 -9.83
CA ALA A 15 -17.73 27.46 -8.60
C ALA A 15 -18.84 27.14 -7.57
N ALA A 16 -19.98 26.59 -8.01
CA ALA A 16 -21.06 26.16 -7.13
C ALA A 16 -20.88 24.73 -6.59
N ILE A 17 -19.94 23.94 -7.14
CA ILE A 17 -19.70 22.55 -6.79
C ILE A 17 -18.60 22.47 -5.73
N ARG A 18 -18.80 21.61 -4.72
CA ARG A 18 -17.84 21.39 -3.63
C ARG A 18 -17.41 19.93 -3.55
N VAL A 19 -16.21 19.69 -3.06
CA VAL A 19 -15.76 18.34 -2.70
C VAL A 19 -16.69 17.73 -1.64
N GLY A 20 -17.17 16.53 -1.90
CA GLY A 20 -18.16 15.82 -1.10
C GLY A 20 -19.60 15.91 -1.63
N ASP A 21 -19.88 16.80 -2.58
CA ASP A 21 -21.21 16.87 -3.21
C ASP A 21 -21.46 15.61 -4.05
N LEU A 22 -22.69 15.09 -4.02
CA LEU A 22 -23.14 14.03 -4.92
C LEU A 22 -23.64 14.64 -6.23
N CYS A 23 -22.95 14.41 -7.32
CA CYS A 23 -23.33 14.85 -8.65
C CYS A 23 -23.95 13.69 -9.46
N HIS A 24 -24.93 14.07 -10.29
CA HIS A 24 -25.56 13.17 -11.25
C HIS A 24 -25.27 13.64 -12.67
N GLY A 25 -25.28 12.71 -13.62
CA GLY A 25 -25.04 13.06 -15.00
C GLY A 25 -25.22 11.90 -15.95
N THR A 26 -24.90 12.14 -17.24
CA THR A 26 -24.96 11.15 -18.29
C THR A 26 -23.56 10.93 -18.85
N VAL A 27 -23.18 9.66 -19.04
CA VAL A 27 -21.91 9.27 -19.64
C VAL A 27 -21.85 9.76 -21.08
N ALA A 28 -20.89 10.63 -21.37
CA ALA A 28 -20.66 11.19 -22.70
C ALA A 28 -19.62 10.41 -23.49
N ALA A 29 -18.61 9.87 -22.84
CA ALA A 29 -17.57 9.07 -23.48
C ALA A 29 -16.93 8.10 -22.46
N VAL A 30 -16.44 6.97 -22.96
CA VAL A 30 -15.69 5.97 -22.20
C VAL A 30 -14.39 5.69 -22.93
N THR A 31 -13.27 5.80 -22.24
CA THR A 31 -11.93 5.42 -22.73
C THR A 31 -11.37 4.28 -21.88
N ARG A 32 -10.14 3.86 -22.13
CA ARG A 32 -9.49 2.81 -21.32
C ARG A 32 -9.22 3.21 -19.87
N SER A 33 -9.07 4.51 -19.60
CA SER A 33 -8.64 5.02 -18.29
C SER A 33 -9.55 6.11 -17.70
N GLU A 34 -10.57 6.55 -18.43
CA GLU A 34 -11.44 7.66 -18.00
C GLU A 34 -12.85 7.52 -18.57
N VAL A 35 -13.84 7.83 -17.74
CA VAL A 35 -15.24 8.07 -18.13
C VAL A 35 -15.51 9.56 -18.04
N SER A 36 -16.02 10.15 -19.14
CA SER A 36 -16.45 11.54 -19.21
C SER A 36 -17.95 11.62 -18.97
N VAL A 37 -18.37 12.55 -18.11
CA VAL A 37 -19.78 12.70 -17.67
C VAL A 37 -20.26 14.11 -17.94
N THR A 38 -21.40 14.26 -18.65
CA THR A 38 -22.14 15.51 -18.72
C THR A 38 -22.98 15.66 -17.46
N LEU A 39 -22.68 16.65 -16.65
CA LEU A 39 -23.35 16.86 -15.36
C LEU A 39 -24.73 17.49 -15.55
N ASP A 40 -25.66 17.13 -14.69
CA ASP A 40 -26.98 17.76 -14.64
C ASP A 40 -26.83 19.25 -14.31
N GLY A 41 -27.66 20.06 -14.98
CA GLY A 41 -27.60 21.52 -14.85
C GLY A 41 -26.53 22.20 -15.72
N PHE A 42 -25.70 21.45 -16.44
CA PHE A 42 -24.75 22.00 -17.42
C PHE A 42 -24.90 21.32 -18.79
N ALA A 43 -25.53 22.02 -19.71
CA ALA A 43 -25.86 21.49 -21.06
C ALA A 43 -24.69 21.57 -22.08
N GLY A 44 -23.52 22.01 -21.66
CA GLY A 44 -22.34 22.16 -22.51
C GLY A 44 -21.56 20.84 -22.72
N HIS A 45 -20.26 20.95 -22.78
CA HIS A 45 -19.38 19.79 -22.88
C HIS A 45 -19.26 19.04 -21.54
N PRO A 46 -18.81 17.75 -21.52
CA PRO A 46 -18.65 16.99 -20.28
C PRO A 46 -17.61 17.62 -19.35
N LEU A 47 -18.00 17.94 -18.12
CA LEU A 47 -17.14 18.48 -17.09
C LEU A 47 -16.69 17.40 -16.11
N GLY A 48 -17.51 16.36 -15.89
CA GLY A 48 -17.23 15.25 -14.99
C GLY A 48 -16.20 14.28 -15.56
N ARG A 49 -15.26 13.86 -14.72
CA ARG A 49 -14.22 12.87 -15.03
C ARG A 49 -14.17 11.82 -13.94
N VAL A 50 -14.24 10.54 -14.34
CA VAL A 50 -14.07 9.41 -13.44
C VAL A 50 -12.86 8.63 -13.91
N GLY A 51 -11.80 8.61 -13.11
CA GLY A 51 -10.60 7.83 -13.36
C GLY A 51 -10.80 6.36 -12.97
N GLU A 52 -9.89 5.49 -13.41
CA GLU A 52 -9.97 4.05 -13.13
C GLU A 52 -10.09 3.73 -11.64
N PRO A 53 -9.30 4.34 -10.71
CA PRO A 53 -9.42 4.06 -9.27
C PRO A 53 -10.74 4.54 -8.66
N ASP A 54 -11.42 5.47 -9.31
CA ASP A 54 -12.65 6.09 -8.82
C ASP A 54 -13.92 5.46 -9.42
N GLY A 55 -13.75 4.42 -10.26
CA GLY A 55 -14.83 3.83 -11.04
C GLY A 55 -15.77 2.94 -10.23
N SER A 56 -15.28 1.83 -9.73
CA SER A 56 -16.04 0.86 -8.93
C SER A 56 -15.10 -0.11 -8.24
N TRP A 57 -15.40 -0.46 -6.99
CA TRP A 57 -14.68 -1.55 -6.31
C TRP A 57 -15.24 -2.93 -6.64
N ARG A 58 -16.43 -3.01 -7.24
CA ARG A 58 -17.13 -4.26 -7.56
C ARG A 58 -16.90 -4.75 -8.98
N ARG A 59 -16.64 -3.82 -9.91
CA ARG A 59 -16.62 -4.08 -11.35
C ARG A 59 -15.31 -3.61 -11.98
N ARG A 60 -14.91 -4.29 -13.05
CA ARG A 60 -13.78 -3.84 -13.86
C ARG A 60 -14.10 -2.50 -14.52
N PHE A 61 -13.14 -1.61 -14.64
CA PHE A 61 -13.33 -0.27 -15.19
C PHE A 61 -14.00 -0.29 -16.60
N ALA A 62 -13.65 -1.24 -17.44
CA ALA A 62 -14.28 -1.38 -18.76
C ALA A 62 -15.79 -1.71 -18.73
N GLU A 63 -16.32 -2.10 -17.57
CA GLU A 63 -17.70 -2.57 -17.40
C GLU A 63 -18.54 -1.60 -16.55
N ILE A 64 -17.94 -0.51 -16.04
CA ILE A 64 -18.63 0.38 -15.09
C ILE A 64 -19.68 1.28 -15.74
N ALA A 65 -19.50 1.63 -17.02
CA ALA A 65 -20.36 2.60 -17.68
C ALA A 65 -20.41 2.40 -19.19
N VAL A 66 -21.55 2.73 -19.78
CA VAL A 66 -21.74 2.84 -21.23
C VAL A 66 -22.21 4.24 -21.60
N VAL A 67 -21.87 4.69 -22.81
CA VAL A 67 -22.30 6.01 -23.31
C VAL A 67 -23.83 6.11 -23.29
N GLY A 68 -24.35 7.23 -22.77
CA GLY A 68 -25.78 7.47 -22.56
C GLY A 68 -26.34 6.97 -21.23
N GLN A 69 -25.56 6.22 -20.44
CA GLN A 69 -26.00 5.75 -19.12
C GLN A 69 -26.03 6.88 -18.10
N ARG A 70 -27.05 6.87 -17.23
CA ARG A 70 -27.11 7.74 -16.06
C ARG A 70 -26.19 7.21 -14.96
N VAL A 71 -25.38 8.09 -14.40
CA VAL A 71 -24.43 7.77 -13.33
C VAL A 71 -24.49 8.81 -12.23
N SER A 72 -24.02 8.41 -11.04
CA SER A 72 -23.82 9.28 -9.88
C SER A 72 -22.38 9.14 -9.40
N GLY A 73 -21.80 10.22 -8.90
CA GLY A 73 -20.46 10.21 -8.33
C GLY A 73 -20.30 11.29 -7.28
N GLU A 74 -19.54 11.00 -6.22
CA GLU A 74 -19.13 12.02 -5.24
C GLU A 74 -17.99 12.84 -5.84
N VAL A 75 -18.05 14.15 -5.67
CA VAL A 75 -17.01 15.08 -6.07
C VAL A 75 -15.78 14.90 -5.19
N ILE A 76 -14.65 14.51 -5.77
CA ILE A 76 -13.38 14.34 -5.07
C ILE A 76 -12.36 15.43 -5.36
N ALA A 77 -12.53 16.17 -6.45
CA ALA A 77 -11.74 17.37 -6.75
C ALA A 77 -12.48 18.25 -7.75
N VAL A 78 -12.27 19.58 -7.64
CA VAL A 78 -12.79 20.57 -8.59
C VAL A 78 -11.62 21.37 -9.13
N ASP A 79 -11.51 21.49 -10.46
CA ASP A 79 -10.51 22.28 -11.17
C ASP A 79 -11.22 23.25 -12.11
N PRO A 80 -11.57 24.46 -11.63
CA PRO A 80 -12.31 25.45 -12.42
C PRO A 80 -11.49 25.99 -13.61
N GLU A 81 -10.17 26.04 -13.49
CA GLU A 81 -9.30 26.54 -14.56
C GLU A 81 -9.23 25.57 -15.73
N ALA A 82 -9.08 24.27 -15.42
CA ALA A 82 -9.14 23.21 -16.43
C ALA A 82 -10.57 22.86 -16.85
N GLY A 83 -11.60 23.43 -16.23
CA GLY A 83 -13.00 23.17 -16.56
C GLY A 83 -13.46 21.75 -16.30
N ARG A 84 -13.03 21.15 -15.21
CA ARG A 84 -13.32 19.77 -14.89
C ARG A 84 -13.56 19.54 -13.41
N VAL A 85 -14.34 18.51 -13.12
CA VAL A 85 -14.57 17.97 -11.77
C VAL A 85 -14.30 16.48 -11.79
N ARG A 86 -13.51 16.02 -10.83
CA ARG A 86 -13.30 14.58 -10.63
C ARG A 86 -14.38 14.02 -9.73
N LEU A 87 -14.91 12.87 -10.16
CA LEU A 87 -15.99 12.15 -9.48
C LEU A 87 -15.51 10.75 -9.11
N SER A 88 -15.96 10.26 -7.96
CA SER A 88 -15.85 8.86 -7.57
C SER A 88 -17.23 8.20 -7.67
N MET A 89 -17.39 7.28 -8.61
CA MET A 89 -18.57 6.42 -8.71
C MET A 89 -18.53 5.34 -7.63
N ALA A 90 -17.32 4.85 -7.25
CA ALA A 90 -17.12 3.91 -6.17
C ALA A 90 -17.66 4.45 -4.84
N ALA A 91 -17.45 5.75 -4.57
CA ALA A 91 -18.00 6.45 -3.40
C ALA A 91 -19.54 6.43 -3.40
N ALA A 92 -20.16 6.66 -4.56
CA ALA A 92 -21.61 6.63 -4.70
C ALA A 92 -22.20 5.21 -4.63
N GLU A 93 -21.44 4.19 -5.08
CA GLU A 93 -21.84 2.77 -4.99
C GLU A 93 -21.74 2.20 -3.55
N SER A 94 -20.80 2.68 -2.74
CA SER A 94 -20.53 2.18 -1.40
C SER A 94 -20.30 3.35 -0.42
N PRO A 95 -21.33 4.16 -0.15
CA PRO A 95 -21.20 5.41 0.59
C PRO A 95 -20.77 5.21 2.06
N GLU A 96 -21.21 4.12 2.70
CA GLU A 96 -20.81 3.80 4.07
C GLU A 96 -19.33 3.47 4.17
N LEU A 97 -18.83 2.62 3.26
CA LEU A 97 -17.42 2.27 3.20
C LEU A 97 -16.56 3.49 2.86
N TRP A 98 -16.99 4.30 1.89
CA TRP A 98 -16.30 5.53 1.53
C TRP A 98 -16.22 6.51 2.70
N ALA A 99 -17.34 6.75 3.40
CA ALA A 99 -17.39 7.61 4.58
C ALA A 99 -16.49 7.08 5.71
N PHE A 100 -16.52 5.76 5.94
CA PHE A 100 -15.64 5.10 6.90
C PHE A 100 -14.17 5.36 6.59
N LEU A 101 -13.72 5.04 5.37
CA LEU A 101 -12.32 5.16 4.97
C LEU A 101 -11.80 6.61 5.00
N LYS A 102 -12.64 7.59 4.60
CA LYS A 102 -12.29 9.02 4.65
C LYS A 102 -12.11 9.59 6.06
N ARG A 103 -12.77 9.01 7.07
CA ARG A 103 -12.63 9.49 8.47
C ARG A 103 -11.38 8.99 9.17
N LEU A 104 -10.77 7.91 8.68
CA LEU A 104 -9.59 7.30 9.27
C LEU A 104 -8.39 8.25 9.19
N ARG A 105 -7.58 8.26 10.25
CA ARG A 105 -6.39 9.11 10.35
C ARG A 105 -5.14 8.25 10.42
N ARG A 106 -4.13 8.62 9.65
CA ARG A 106 -2.84 7.96 9.71
C ARG A 106 -2.30 7.91 11.14
N GLY A 107 -1.82 6.74 11.56
CA GLY A 107 -1.36 6.49 12.93
C GLY A 107 -2.48 6.05 13.88
N GLU A 108 -3.75 6.06 13.46
CA GLU A 108 -4.87 5.56 14.26
C GLU A 108 -4.77 4.04 14.44
N ILE A 109 -5.01 3.57 15.67
CA ILE A 109 -5.01 2.13 15.96
C ILE A 109 -6.43 1.60 15.80
N LEU A 110 -6.57 0.64 14.90
CA LEU A 110 -7.83 -0.03 14.58
C LEU A 110 -7.76 -1.48 15.07
N ALA A 111 -8.83 -1.92 15.73
CA ALA A 111 -8.99 -3.30 16.16
C ALA A 111 -9.86 -4.08 15.17
N GLY A 112 -9.60 -5.37 15.06
CA GLY A 112 -10.35 -6.24 14.17
C GLY A 112 -9.95 -7.71 14.31
N THR A 113 -10.51 -8.53 13.43
CA THR A 113 -10.24 -9.97 13.37
C THR A 113 -9.66 -10.33 12.01
N VAL A 114 -8.64 -11.16 11.98
CA VAL A 114 -8.07 -11.68 10.73
C VAL A 114 -9.14 -12.50 10.01
N ALA A 115 -9.61 -11.99 8.88
CA ALA A 115 -10.68 -12.62 8.09
C ALA A 115 -10.15 -13.65 7.09
N SER A 116 -9.01 -13.37 6.45
CA SER A 116 -8.34 -14.31 5.56
C SER A 116 -6.85 -14.04 5.43
N VAL A 117 -6.10 -15.07 5.04
CA VAL A 117 -4.68 -15.02 4.72
C VAL A 117 -4.52 -15.38 3.24
N GLU A 118 -4.03 -14.42 2.44
CA GLU A 118 -3.83 -14.56 1.01
C GLU A 118 -2.34 -14.55 0.66
N ARG A 119 -1.99 -14.96 -0.56
CA ARG A 119 -0.59 -14.96 -1.01
C ARG A 119 0.07 -13.58 -1.07
N PHE A 120 -0.71 -12.51 -1.02
CA PHE A 120 -0.25 -11.12 -1.14
C PHE A 120 -0.45 -10.30 0.14
N GLY A 121 -1.11 -10.84 1.17
CA GLY A 121 -1.35 -10.17 2.44
C GLY A 121 -2.46 -10.79 3.27
N VAL A 122 -2.91 -10.06 4.26
CA VAL A 122 -3.91 -10.50 5.24
C VAL A 122 -5.07 -9.51 5.25
N PHE A 123 -6.30 -9.99 5.08
CA PHE A 123 -7.50 -9.19 5.29
C PHE A 123 -7.94 -9.21 6.75
N VAL A 124 -8.37 -8.05 7.21
CA VAL A 124 -8.86 -7.83 8.57
C VAL A 124 -10.26 -7.24 8.52
N GLU A 125 -11.20 -7.93 9.15
CA GLU A 125 -12.52 -7.39 9.44
C GLU A 125 -12.38 -6.43 10.63
N LEU A 126 -12.58 -5.13 10.38
CA LEU A 126 -12.45 -4.08 11.40
C LEU A 126 -13.73 -3.99 12.22
N ASP A 127 -13.61 -3.83 13.55
CA ASP A 127 -14.77 -3.83 14.47
C ASP A 127 -15.80 -2.75 14.15
N ASP A 128 -15.33 -1.54 13.82
CA ASP A 128 -16.19 -0.40 13.48
C ASP A 128 -16.30 -0.19 11.96
N GLY A 129 -15.80 -1.15 11.16
CA GLY A 129 -15.80 -1.09 9.71
C GLY A 129 -17.10 -1.67 9.11
N PRO A 130 -17.60 -1.08 8.01
CA PRO A 130 -18.67 -1.72 7.24
C PRO A 130 -18.14 -2.96 6.49
N GLU A 131 -19.07 -3.74 5.95
CA GLU A 131 -18.70 -4.83 5.04
C GLU A 131 -18.04 -4.28 3.77
N HIS A 132 -16.98 -4.96 3.31
CA HIS A 132 -16.39 -4.66 2.01
C HIS A 132 -17.17 -5.38 0.89
N PRO A 133 -17.47 -4.70 -0.25
CA PRO A 133 -18.32 -5.28 -1.29
C PRO A 133 -17.72 -6.50 -2.01
N VAL A 134 -16.40 -6.75 -1.87
CA VAL A 134 -15.67 -7.81 -2.59
C VAL A 134 -14.78 -8.63 -1.67
N TYR A 135 -14.10 -7.99 -0.71
CA TYR A 135 -13.12 -8.63 0.15
C TYR A 135 -13.71 -9.06 1.50
N PRO A 136 -13.11 -10.03 2.18
CA PRO A 136 -13.62 -10.52 3.46
C PRO A 136 -13.41 -9.54 4.63
N GLY A 137 -12.80 -8.39 4.38
CA GLY A 137 -12.60 -7.33 5.37
C GLY A 137 -12.11 -6.04 4.71
N VAL A 138 -12.35 -4.92 5.37
CA VAL A 138 -11.94 -3.58 4.90
C VAL A 138 -10.45 -3.33 5.14
N GLY A 139 -9.89 -3.91 6.20
CA GLY A 139 -8.49 -3.79 6.54
C GLY A 139 -7.62 -4.71 5.69
N PHE A 140 -6.46 -4.23 5.24
CA PHE A 140 -5.50 -5.04 4.52
C PHE A 140 -4.06 -4.79 5.00
N ILE A 141 -3.35 -5.86 5.35
CA ILE A 141 -1.96 -5.84 5.79
C ILE A 141 -1.12 -6.54 4.74
N THR A 142 -0.15 -5.85 4.13
CA THR A 142 0.85 -6.50 3.28
C THR A 142 1.85 -7.29 4.13
N TYR A 143 2.49 -8.29 3.57
CA TYR A 143 3.47 -9.12 4.30
C TYR A 143 4.56 -8.32 5.03
N PRO A 144 5.19 -7.29 4.43
CA PRO A 144 6.16 -6.47 5.14
C PRO A 144 5.59 -5.72 6.35
N GLU A 145 4.28 -5.48 6.39
CA GLU A 145 3.61 -4.79 7.48
C GLU A 145 3.13 -5.72 8.62
N LEU A 146 3.32 -7.03 8.49
CA LEU A 146 2.94 -8.00 9.53
C LEU A 146 3.94 -8.03 10.69
N SER A 147 5.24 -8.02 10.41
CA SER A 147 6.26 -8.19 11.45
C SER A 147 7.56 -7.47 11.10
N TRP A 148 8.28 -7.00 12.13
CA TRP A 148 9.67 -6.57 12.02
C TRP A 148 10.63 -7.74 11.84
N ARG A 149 10.23 -8.93 12.31
CA ARG A 149 10.97 -10.17 12.13
C ARG A 149 10.68 -10.77 10.76
N ARG A 150 11.65 -11.42 10.17
CA ARG A 150 11.41 -12.29 9.04
C ARG A 150 10.60 -13.50 9.50
N PHE A 151 9.70 -13.94 8.65
CA PHE A 151 8.93 -15.16 8.80
C PHE A 151 8.86 -15.87 7.43
N ASP A 152 8.75 -17.19 7.44
CA ASP A 152 8.63 -17.99 6.23
C ASP A 152 7.15 -18.31 5.94
N ALA A 153 6.33 -18.41 6.98
CA ALA A 153 4.89 -18.60 6.86
C ALA A 153 4.11 -17.55 7.67
N VAL A 154 3.01 -17.06 7.12
CA VAL A 154 2.16 -16.05 7.79
C VAL A 154 1.60 -16.56 9.11
N SER A 155 1.36 -17.88 9.22
CA SER A 155 0.93 -18.56 10.45
C SER A 155 1.89 -18.41 11.64
N GLU A 156 3.15 -18.02 11.41
CA GLU A 156 4.10 -17.68 12.47
C GLU A 156 3.80 -16.33 13.12
N VAL A 157 2.99 -15.49 12.46
CA VAL A 157 2.68 -14.12 12.88
C VAL A 157 1.21 -13.95 13.24
N VAL A 158 0.30 -14.42 12.39
CA VAL A 158 -1.15 -14.33 12.58
C VAL A 158 -1.87 -15.55 12.01
N GLU A 159 -3.05 -15.84 12.57
CA GLU A 159 -3.96 -16.90 12.11
C GLU A 159 -5.35 -16.33 11.82
N VAL A 160 -6.10 -16.99 10.93
CA VAL A 160 -7.50 -16.63 10.66
C VAL A 160 -8.32 -16.75 11.96
N GLY A 161 -9.15 -15.75 12.23
CA GLY A 161 -9.93 -15.64 13.47
C GLY A 161 -9.17 -14.97 14.63
N GLN A 162 -7.86 -14.69 14.48
CA GLN A 162 -7.09 -14.00 15.51
C GLN A 162 -7.49 -12.53 15.62
N ARG A 163 -7.64 -12.04 16.87
CA ARG A 163 -7.82 -10.62 17.17
C ARG A 163 -6.51 -9.88 17.01
N VAL A 164 -6.54 -8.76 16.29
CA VAL A 164 -5.38 -7.91 16.05
C VAL A 164 -5.73 -6.43 16.28
N SER A 165 -4.70 -5.66 16.63
CA SER A 165 -4.73 -4.20 16.64
C SER A 165 -3.66 -3.71 15.68
N CYS A 166 -4.01 -2.87 14.72
CA CYS A 166 -3.14 -2.44 13.63
C CYS A 166 -3.15 -0.92 13.49
N GLU A 167 -2.03 -0.35 13.11
CA GLU A 167 -1.95 1.06 12.77
C GLU A 167 -2.49 1.30 11.36
N PHE A 168 -3.36 2.28 11.19
CA PHE A 168 -3.82 2.73 9.88
C PHE A 168 -2.73 3.57 9.18
N LEU A 169 -2.35 3.14 7.98
CA LEU A 169 -1.32 3.79 7.17
C LEU A 169 -1.92 4.77 6.17
N GLN A 170 -2.86 4.30 5.37
CA GLN A 170 -3.50 5.08 4.31
C GLN A 170 -4.76 4.40 3.77
N PHE A 171 -5.58 5.18 3.09
CA PHE A 171 -6.70 4.69 2.29
C PHE A 171 -6.23 4.32 0.87
N ASP A 172 -6.50 3.10 0.45
CA ASP A 172 -6.29 2.63 -0.91
C ASP A 172 -7.57 2.80 -1.73
N THR A 173 -7.59 3.81 -2.61
CA THR A 173 -8.76 4.13 -3.45
C THR A 173 -9.03 3.09 -4.53
N TRP A 174 -8.01 2.31 -4.97
CA TRP A 174 -8.17 1.29 -5.99
C TRP A 174 -9.04 0.13 -5.54
N ASN A 175 -8.84 -0.28 -4.31
CA ASN A 175 -9.50 -1.45 -3.75
C ASN A 175 -10.58 -1.10 -2.73
N GLY A 176 -10.65 0.14 -2.25
CA GLY A 176 -11.53 0.50 -1.14
C GLY A 176 -11.05 -0.07 0.19
N GLU A 177 -9.74 -0.16 0.42
CA GLU A 177 -9.14 -0.80 1.57
C GLU A 177 -8.48 0.19 2.53
N ALA A 178 -8.56 -0.08 3.82
CA ALA A 178 -7.70 0.52 4.84
C ALA A 178 -6.37 -0.25 4.88
N ARG A 179 -5.29 0.36 4.39
CA ARG A 179 -3.95 -0.21 4.51
C ARG A 179 -3.48 -0.12 5.95
N LEU A 180 -3.10 -1.26 6.51
CA LEU A 180 -2.78 -1.43 7.92
C LEU A 180 -1.37 -1.94 8.13
N SER A 181 -0.83 -1.66 9.33
CA SER A 181 0.44 -2.23 9.81
C SER A 181 0.26 -2.85 11.19
N LEU A 182 0.48 -4.15 11.28
CA LEU A 182 0.54 -4.85 12.56
C LEU A 182 1.90 -4.59 13.24
N ARG A 183 2.99 -4.55 12.47
CA ARG A 183 4.33 -4.30 13.02
C ARG A 183 4.48 -2.92 13.64
N ALA A 184 3.76 -1.89 13.13
CA ALA A 184 3.84 -0.53 13.65
C ALA A 184 3.30 -0.42 15.10
N THR A 185 2.50 -1.37 15.57
CA THR A 185 2.06 -1.46 16.98
C THR A 185 3.12 -1.98 17.92
N ARG A 186 4.30 -2.37 17.41
CA ARG A 186 5.45 -2.86 18.19
C ARG A 186 6.66 -1.97 17.93
N PRO A 187 7.52 -1.78 18.94
CA PRO A 187 8.76 -1.02 18.74
C PRO A 187 9.59 -1.61 17.59
N ASP A 188 10.13 -0.72 16.73
CA ASP A 188 11.12 -1.12 15.73
C ASP A 188 12.42 -1.51 16.46
N PRO A 189 12.93 -2.74 16.29
CA PRO A 189 14.17 -3.15 16.94
C PRO A 189 15.42 -2.51 16.33
N PHE A 190 15.32 -1.96 15.11
CA PHE A 190 16.49 -1.50 14.36
C PHE A 190 17.19 -0.27 14.99
N PRO A 191 16.50 0.77 15.46
CA PRO A 191 17.16 1.91 16.12
C PRO A 191 17.99 1.49 17.33
N ALA A 192 17.41 0.71 18.24
CA ALA A 192 18.10 0.25 19.43
C ALA A 192 19.34 -0.63 19.11
N PHE A 193 19.22 -1.47 18.06
CA PHE A 193 20.36 -2.23 17.54
C PHE A 193 21.44 -1.30 16.98
N ALA A 194 21.04 -0.30 16.17
CA ALA A 194 21.95 0.63 15.52
C ALA A 194 22.76 1.47 16.54
N ASP A 195 22.14 1.84 17.65
CA ASP A 195 22.80 2.58 18.75
C ASP A 195 23.85 1.74 19.49
N GLY A 196 23.69 0.41 19.48
CA GLY A 196 24.57 -0.54 20.18
C GLY A 196 25.68 -1.14 19.30
N VAL A 197 25.74 -0.84 18.00
CA VAL A 197 26.63 -1.50 17.05
C VAL A 197 27.48 -0.48 16.29
N ALA A 198 28.78 -0.75 16.16
CA ALA A 198 29.71 0.09 15.40
C ALA A 198 30.19 -0.56 14.11
N VAL A 199 30.51 0.28 13.10
CA VAL A 199 31.23 -0.17 11.90
C VAL A 199 32.60 -0.75 12.31
N GLY A 200 32.95 -1.90 11.74
CA GLY A 200 34.14 -2.69 12.12
C GLY A 200 33.88 -3.75 13.19
N GLN A 201 32.72 -3.72 13.85
CA GLN A 201 32.38 -4.72 14.87
C GLN A 201 32.06 -6.06 14.21
N THR A 202 32.55 -7.14 14.80
CA THR A 202 32.21 -8.52 14.39
C THR A 202 30.99 -8.99 15.19
N LEU A 203 30.02 -9.51 14.45
CA LEU A 203 28.78 -10.08 14.97
C LEU A 203 28.67 -11.55 14.61
N ARG A 204 27.98 -12.33 15.44
CA ARG A 204 27.53 -13.67 15.06
C ARG A 204 26.12 -13.57 14.53
N GLY A 205 25.82 -14.38 13.51
CA GLY A 205 24.48 -14.41 12.93
C GLY A 205 24.22 -15.69 12.19
N ARG A 206 22.95 -15.89 11.83
CA ARG A 206 22.49 -17.05 11.07
C ARG A 206 22.18 -16.66 9.64
N VAL A 207 22.66 -17.43 8.68
CA VAL A 207 22.31 -17.24 7.26
C VAL A 207 20.84 -17.55 7.04
N THR A 208 20.09 -16.57 6.56
CA THR A 208 18.64 -16.67 6.31
C THR A 208 18.32 -16.88 4.85
N LYS A 209 19.13 -16.32 3.94
CA LYS A 209 18.90 -16.43 2.49
C LYS A 209 20.16 -16.24 1.70
N LEU A 210 20.29 -17.03 0.64
CA LEU A 210 21.30 -16.88 -0.39
C LEU A 210 20.64 -16.32 -1.65
N VAL A 211 21.21 -15.26 -2.21
CA VAL A 211 20.75 -14.62 -3.45
C VAL A 211 21.92 -14.37 -4.38
N PRO A 212 21.72 -14.20 -5.69
CA PRO A 212 22.85 -14.04 -6.64
C PRO A 212 23.79 -12.87 -6.31
N PHE A 213 23.32 -11.84 -5.62
CA PHE A 213 24.08 -10.64 -5.28
C PHE A 213 24.58 -10.60 -3.82
N GLY A 214 24.28 -11.63 -2.99
CA GLY A 214 24.73 -11.63 -1.61
C GLY A 214 24.13 -12.70 -0.72
N VAL A 215 24.51 -12.62 0.56
CA VAL A 215 24.04 -13.49 1.64
C VAL A 215 23.34 -12.62 2.69
N PHE A 216 22.07 -12.95 2.99
CA PHE A 216 21.38 -12.35 4.11
C PHE A 216 21.72 -13.11 5.40
N VAL A 217 22.07 -12.35 6.43
CA VAL A 217 22.45 -12.87 7.75
C VAL A 217 21.65 -12.15 8.82
N GLN A 218 20.90 -12.90 9.59
CA GLN A 218 20.22 -12.39 10.79
C GLN A 218 21.22 -12.30 11.92
N VAL A 219 21.49 -11.10 12.40
CA VAL A 219 22.47 -10.80 13.47
C VAL A 219 21.84 -10.50 14.80
N ALA A 220 20.55 -10.18 14.80
CA ALA A 220 19.74 -10.02 16.02
C ALA A 220 18.27 -10.27 15.65
N ASP A 221 17.40 -10.29 16.67
CA ASP A 221 15.97 -10.46 16.49
C ASP A 221 15.37 -9.31 15.68
N GLY A 222 14.78 -9.62 14.53
CA GLY A 222 14.26 -8.63 13.59
C GLY A 222 15.32 -7.83 12.81
N ILE A 223 16.60 -8.17 12.93
CA ILE A 223 17.70 -7.48 12.27
C ILE A 223 18.44 -8.42 11.32
N GLU A 224 18.36 -8.10 10.06
CA GLU A 224 19.02 -8.82 8.97
C GLU A 224 19.96 -7.88 8.21
N GLY A 225 21.18 -8.32 7.94
CA GLY A 225 22.15 -7.61 7.13
C GLY A 225 22.49 -8.35 5.85
N LEU A 226 23.04 -7.65 4.88
CA LEU A 226 23.48 -8.20 3.60
C LEU A 226 25.01 -8.23 3.56
N VAL A 227 25.58 -9.41 3.31
CA VAL A 227 26.95 -9.59 2.84
C VAL A 227 26.91 -9.56 1.30
N PRO A 228 27.32 -8.48 0.63
CA PRO A 228 27.29 -8.41 -0.83
C PRO A 228 28.38 -9.31 -1.44
N LEU A 229 28.06 -9.96 -2.55
CA LEU A 229 29.01 -10.75 -3.33
C LEU A 229 29.44 -9.98 -4.58
N PRO A 230 30.73 -9.99 -4.91
CA PRO A 230 31.22 -9.39 -6.15
C PRO A 230 30.75 -10.22 -7.36
N GLY A 231 29.79 -9.69 -8.13
CA GLY A 231 29.25 -10.32 -9.34
C GLY A 231 28.11 -11.31 -9.11
N VAL A 232 27.33 -11.50 -10.16
CA VAL A 232 26.25 -12.52 -10.17
C VAL A 232 26.91 -13.88 -10.40
N ARG A 233 26.97 -14.72 -9.36
CA ARG A 233 27.51 -16.08 -9.46
C ARG A 233 26.41 -17.10 -9.18
N ALA A 234 26.37 -18.11 -10.04
CA ALA A 234 25.58 -19.32 -9.84
C ALA A 234 26.29 -20.38 -8.98
N GLU A 235 27.45 -20.06 -8.40
CA GLU A 235 28.31 -20.99 -7.65
C GLU A 235 28.08 -20.87 -6.13
N PRO A 236 28.38 -21.94 -5.37
CA PRO A 236 28.28 -21.92 -3.92
C PRO A 236 29.13 -20.79 -3.31
N VAL A 237 28.51 -20.02 -2.41
CA VAL A 237 29.19 -18.93 -1.68
C VAL A 237 30.17 -19.54 -0.69
N SER A 238 31.45 -19.24 -0.84
CA SER A 238 32.47 -19.61 0.14
C SER A 238 32.75 -18.45 1.09
N ALA A 239 32.55 -18.66 2.39
CA ALA A 239 33.12 -17.84 3.46
C ALA A 239 34.49 -18.42 3.87
N ALA A 240 35.24 -17.70 4.70
CA ALA A 240 36.52 -18.18 5.22
C ALA A 240 36.36 -19.54 5.92
N GLY A 241 36.52 -20.62 5.17
CA GLY A 241 36.47 -22.01 5.70
C GLY A 241 35.46 -22.94 5.07
N GLY A 242 34.64 -22.54 4.07
CA GLY A 242 33.70 -23.48 3.45
C GLY A 242 32.52 -22.88 2.69
N ILE A 243 31.72 -23.74 2.10
CA ILE A 243 30.47 -23.40 1.41
C ILE A 243 29.41 -23.01 2.44
N VAL A 244 28.85 -21.81 2.31
CA VAL A 244 27.80 -21.27 3.18
C VAL A 244 26.42 -21.76 2.72
N ARG A 245 25.59 -22.19 3.65
CA ARG A 245 24.21 -22.64 3.43
C ARG A 245 23.22 -21.87 4.29
N THR A 246 21.96 -21.82 3.87
CA THR A 246 20.88 -21.30 4.73
C THR A 246 20.80 -22.10 6.02
N GLY A 247 20.74 -21.42 7.16
CA GLY A 247 20.75 -22.01 8.49
C GLY A 247 22.11 -22.02 9.19
N ASP A 248 23.22 -21.79 8.46
CA ASP A 248 24.56 -21.81 9.05
C ASP A 248 24.77 -20.61 9.98
N GLU A 249 25.46 -20.90 11.10
CA GLU A 249 25.99 -19.87 12.00
C GLU A 249 27.29 -19.31 11.45
N VAL A 250 27.36 -18.00 11.29
CA VAL A 250 28.52 -17.31 10.69
C VAL A 250 28.96 -16.11 11.53
N SER A 251 30.25 -15.77 11.41
CA SER A 251 30.75 -14.48 11.88
C SER A 251 30.80 -13.51 10.72
N VAL A 252 30.29 -12.31 10.94
CA VAL A 252 30.24 -11.22 9.95
C VAL A 252 30.71 -9.91 10.58
N MET A 253 31.30 -9.03 9.79
CA MET A 253 31.74 -7.71 10.24
C MET A 253 30.85 -6.63 9.65
N VAL A 254 30.44 -5.67 10.48
CA VAL A 254 29.65 -4.50 10.05
C VAL A 254 30.52 -3.57 9.20
N THR A 255 30.11 -3.32 7.96
CA THR A 255 30.81 -2.41 7.03
C THR A 255 30.07 -1.09 6.82
N ALA A 256 28.75 -1.10 6.93
CA ALA A 256 27.92 0.11 6.89
C ALA A 256 26.60 -0.09 7.63
N LEU A 257 26.10 0.98 8.24
CA LEU A 257 24.85 1.02 8.95
C LEU A 257 24.11 2.30 8.59
N ASP A 258 22.89 2.17 8.05
CA ASP A 258 21.99 3.29 7.73
C ASP A 258 20.68 3.12 8.52
N PRO A 259 20.53 3.80 9.68
CA PRO A 259 19.34 3.69 10.50
C PRO A 259 18.06 4.17 9.81
N HIS A 260 18.16 5.21 8.98
CA HIS A 260 16.99 5.77 8.29
C HIS A 260 16.41 4.82 7.24
N LYS A 261 17.27 4.09 6.54
CA LYS A 261 16.87 3.10 5.54
C LYS A 261 16.76 1.70 6.09
N ARG A 262 16.98 1.51 7.40
CA ARG A 262 17.05 0.20 8.07
C ARG A 262 17.96 -0.77 7.29
N ARG A 263 19.14 -0.29 6.87
CA ARG A 263 20.08 -1.06 6.06
C ARG A 263 21.34 -1.37 6.86
N LEU A 264 21.67 -2.65 6.93
CA LEU A 264 22.90 -3.16 7.51
C LEU A 264 23.69 -3.88 6.41
N THR A 265 24.90 -3.39 6.14
CA THR A 265 25.82 -4.02 5.20
C THR A 265 26.93 -4.70 6.00
N LEU A 266 27.22 -5.93 5.60
CA LEU A 266 28.15 -6.82 6.29
C LEU A 266 29.24 -7.27 5.33
N SER A 267 30.34 -7.76 5.88
CA SER A 267 31.37 -8.51 5.15
C SER A 267 31.78 -9.75 5.93
N TRP A 268 32.47 -10.64 5.27
CA TRP A 268 33.20 -11.70 5.98
C TRP A 268 34.33 -11.07 6.78
N PRO A 269 34.62 -11.52 8.04
CA PRO A 269 35.79 -11.02 8.76
C PRO A 269 37.08 -11.33 7.98
N PRO A 270 38.08 -10.47 8.08
CA PRO A 270 39.42 -10.80 7.55
C PRO A 270 39.96 -12.07 8.21
N ALA A 271 40.67 -12.88 7.44
CA ALA A 271 41.28 -14.14 7.91
C ALA A 271 42.39 -13.83 8.92
#